data_caf06987bbc824e710f3fc507242a2a3
#
_entry.id   caf06987bbc824e710f3fc507242a2a3
#
_cell.length_a   1.000
_cell.length_b   1.000
_cell.length_c   1.000
_cell.angle_alpha   90.00
_cell.angle_beta   90.00
_cell.angle_gamma   90.00
#
_symmetry.space_group_name_H-M   'P 1'
#
loop_
_entity.id
_entity.type
_entity.pdbx_description
1 polymer ?
#
loop_
_entity_poly.entity_id
_entity_poly.type
_entity_poly.pdbx_seq_one_letter_code
_entity_poly.pdbx_strand_id
1 'polypeptide(L)'
;LFEELGCAQVVSGGQTMNPSTEDIVEAVLATPAKTVFVLPNNKNIILAAEQAVPLVTDRKIIVVPTRTIPQGLSALLSFDPDASADENASAMLSAAENVATGTVTFAARDSEFGGFKIKEGDTMGMTNGKLEFVGDTPVRSVYKVAKALMNKHTSFITLIYGEGITEEEANEALRLIKNKAGDGVDINLVNGGQPVYYFILSVE
;
A
#
# COMPACT_ATOMS: atom_id res chain seq x y z
N LEU A 1 1.40 3.38 11.37
CA LEU A 1 1.84 2.05 10.91
C LEU A 1 3.30 2.06 10.44
N PHE A 2 3.71 2.89 9.46
CA PHE A 2 5.12 2.95 9.02
C PHE A 2 6.07 3.39 10.15
N GLU A 3 5.70 4.40 10.93
CA GLU A 3 6.47 4.86 12.08
C GLU A 3 6.60 3.78 13.16
N GLU A 4 5.52 3.04 13.43
CA GLU A 4 5.52 1.90 14.37
C GLU A 4 6.43 0.77 13.92
N LEU A 5 6.65 0.62 12.61
CA LEU A 5 7.57 -0.34 12.02
C LEU A 5 9.02 0.18 11.93
N GLY A 6 9.31 1.38 12.46
CA GLY A 6 10.65 1.95 12.52
C GLY A 6 11.05 2.84 11.36
N CYS A 7 10.09 3.27 10.52
CA CYS A 7 10.36 4.28 9.50
C CYS A 7 10.74 5.60 10.15
N ALA A 8 11.89 6.17 9.78
CA ALA A 8 12.43 7.38 10.41
C ALA A 8 11.65 8.64 10.06
N GLN A 9 11.11 8.73 8.85
CA GLN A 9 10.33 9.87 8.36
C GLN A 9 9.15 9.38 7.52
N VAL A 10 7.99 10.00 7.67
CA VAL A 10 6.82 9.79 6.83
C VAL A 10 6.46 11.12 6.15
N VAL A 11 6.60 11.16 4.83
CA VAL A 11 6.25 12.32 4.03
C VAL A 11 4.79 12.21 3.61
N SER A 12 3.96 13.08 4.17
CA SER A 12 2.52 13.10 3.86
C SER A 12 2.27 13.88 2.58
N GLY A 13 1.78 13.22 1.56
CA GLY A 13 1.45 13.81 0.27
C GLY A 13 -0.04 13.84 -0.04
N GLY A 14 -0.93 13.45 0.84
CA GLY A 14 -2.38 13.41 0.62
C GLY A 14 -2.78 12.85 -0.76
N GLN A 15 -4.04 12.47 -0.97
CA GLN A 15 -4.45 11.87 -2.25
C GLN A 15 -4.53 12.86 -3.43
N THR A 16 -4.53 14.14 -3.15
CA THR A 16 -4.61 15.22 -4.15
C THR A 16 -3.33 16.04 -4.27
N MET A 17 -2.41 15.90 -3.32
CA MET A 17 -1.12 16.59 -3.32
C MET A 17 -0.02 15.58 -3.07
N ASN A 18 0.58 15.08 -4.16
CA ASN A 18 1.80 14.27 -4.06
C ASN A 18 2.91 15.13 -3.47
N PRO A 19 3.77 14.58 -2.58
CA PRO A 19 4.93 15.31 -2.07
C PRO A 19 5.83 15.73 -3.23
N SER A 20 6.41 16.92 -3.11
CA SER A 20 7.36 17.43 -4.08
C SER A 20 8.73 16.74 -3.92
N THR A 21 9.62 16.97 -4.87
CA THR A 21 11.02 16.55 -4.75
C THR A 21 11.69 17.21 -3.54
N GLU A 22 11.37 18.48 -3.26
CA GLU A 22 11.87 19.23 -2.10
C GLU A 22 11.43 18.61 -0.78
N ASP A 23 10.16 18.21 -0.64
CA ASP A 23 9.64 17.55 0.57
C ASP A 23 10.40 16.25 0.85
N ILE A 24 10.72 15.50 -0.20
CA ILE A 24 11.50 14.25 -0.09
C ILE A 24 12.94 14.56 0.32
N VAL A 25 13.56 15.57 -0.26
CA VAL A 25 14.92 16.02 0.10
C VAL A 25 14.98 16.43 1.55
N GLU A 26 14.03 17.23 2.03
CA GLU A 26 13.96 17.65 3.43
C GLU A 26 13.85 16.46 4.39
N ALA A 27 12.98 15.50 4.08
CA ALA A 27 12.83 14.29 4.89
C ALA A 27 14.11 13.44 4.92
N VAL A 28 14.78 13.32 3.77
CA VAL A 28 16.07 12.61 3.68
C VAL A 28 17.13 13.31 4.52
N LEU A 29 17.24 14.63 4.44
CA LEU A 29 18.21 15.41 5.22
C LEU A 29 17.90 15.37 6.73
N ALA A 30 16.64 15.28 7.12
CA ALA A 30 16.22 15.10 8.51
C ALA A 30 16.51 13.69 9.06
N THR A 31 16.78 12.71 8.22
CA THR A 31 17.08 11.33 8.64
C THR A 31 18.56 11.19 9.01
N PRO A 32 18.93 10.85 10.26
CA PRO A 32 20.33 10.79 10.71
C PRO A 32 21.00 9.48 10.28
N ALA A 33 21.14 9.25 8.96
CA ALA A 33 21.73 8.05 8.40
C ALA A 33 22.62 8.38 7.21
N LYS A 34 23.63 7.54 6.97
CA LYS A 34 24.53 7.63 5.79
C LYS A 34 23.88 7.10 4.51
N THR A 35 22.94 6.17 4.66
CA THR A 35 22.12 5.62 3.59
C THR A 35 20.67 5.72 3.97
N VAL A 36 19.85 6.27 3.09
CA VAL A 36 18.41 6.44 3.28
C VAL A 36 17.67 5.72 2.17
N PHE A 37 16.77 4.81 2.55
CA PHE A 37 15.85 4.16 1.61
C PHE A 37 14.58 4.98 1.52
N VAL A 38 14.14 5.27 0.29
CA VAL A 38 12.90 5.99 0.02
C VAL A 38 11.89 5.02 -0.60
N LEU A 39 10.73 4.90 0.04
CA LEU A 39 9.60 4.07 -0.38
C LEU A 39 8.47 4.98 -0.88
N PRO A 40 8.34 5.25 -2.17
CA PRO A 40 7.33 6.19 -2.69
C PRO A 40 5.88 5.76 -2.45
N ASN A 41 5.59 4.47 -2.45
CA ASN A 41 4.26 3.89 -2.23
C ASN A 41 3.16 4.37 -3.19
N ASN A 42 3.56 5.06 -4.24
CA ASN A 42 2.69 5.58 -5.29
C ASN A 42 3.52 5.76 -6.57
N LYS A 43 3.02 5.24 -7.69
CA LYS A 43 3.69 5.35 -8.99
C LYS A 43 3.99 6.80 -9.42
N ASN A 44 3.14 7.75 -9.00
CA ASN A 44 3.30 9.16 -9.36
C ASN A 44 4.41 9.87 -8.57
N ILE A 45 4.86 9.27 -7.45
CA ILE A 45 5.90 9.84 -6.58
C ILE A 45 7.28 9.28 -6.92
N ILE A 46 7.37 8.15 -7.63
CA ILE A 46 8.65 7.50 -7.96
C ILE A 46 9.60 8.48 -8.66
N LEU A 47 9.10 9.22 -9.66
CA LEU A 47 9.93 10.19 -10.39
C LEU A 47 10.45 11.31 -9.49
N ALA A 48 9.63 11.84 -8.59
CA ALA A 48 10.05 12.86 -7.63
C ALA A 48 11.13 12.33 -6.67
N ALA A 49 10.98 11.07 -6.22
CA ALA A 49 11.99 10.41 -5.39
C ALA A 49 13.31 10.20 -6.15
N GLU A 50 13.27 9.79 -7.41
CA GLU A 50 14.46 9.65 -8.26
C GLU A 50 15.15 11.00 -8.52
N GLN A 51 14.37 12.06 -8.71
CA GLN A 51 14.89 13.42 -8.87
C GLN A 51 15.54 13.99 -7.60
N ALA A 52 15.16 13.50 -6.42
CA ALA A 52 15.79 13.88 -5.15
C ALA A 52 17.22 13.33 -5.02
N VAL A 53 17.53 12.19 -5.64
CA VAL A 53 18.83 11.52 -5.51
C VAL A 53 20.02 12.44 -5.83
N PRO A 54 20.10 13.13 -6.98
CA PRO A 54 21.24 13.99 -7.32
C PRO A 54 21.29 15.29 -6.49
N LEU A 55 20.22 15.65 -5.78
CA LEU A 55 20.16 16.90 -4.99
C LEU A 55 20.79 16.74 -3.60
N VAL A 56 20.99 15.51 -3.14
CA VAL A 56 21.60 15.21 -1.84
C VAL A 56 22.95 14.55 -2.07
N THR A 57 24.03 15.20 -1.58
CA THR A 57 25.41 14.76 -1.85
C THR A 57 26.16 14.28 -0.61
N ASP A 58 25.62 14.50 0.59
CA ASP A 58 26.25 14.14 1.86
C ASP A 58 25.92 12.72 2.34
N ARG A 59 24.95 12.06 1.68
CA ARG A 59 24.51 10.69 1.98
C ARG A 59 24.01 9.97 0.75
N LYS A 60 23.93 8.63 0.82
CA LYS A 60 23.39 7.80 -0.28
C LYS A 60 21.86 7.73 -0.15
N ILE A 61 21.13 8.02 -1.23
CA ILE A 61 19.70 7.74 -1.35
C ILE A 61 19.51 6.51 -2.23
N ILE A 62 18.68 5.58 -1.79
CA ILE A 62 18.26 4.41 -2.56
C ILE A 62 16.72 4.45 -2.66
N VAL A 63 16.21 4.63 -3.86
CA VAL A 63 14.77 4.56 -4.13
C VAL A 63 14.39 3.11 -4.40
N VAL A 64 13.53 2.55 -3.55
CA VAL A 64 12.87 1.27 -3.80
C VAL A 64 11.52 1.60 -4.43
N PRO A 65 11.26 1.31 -5.72
CA PRO A 65 10.15 1.89 -6.49
C PRO A 65 8.80 1.24 -6.16
N THR A 66 8.43 1.30 -4.88
CA THR A 66 7.12 0.82 -4.39
C THR A 66 6.00 1.68 -4.96
N ARG A 67 4.93 1.03 -5.41
CA ARG A 67 3.78 1.67 -6.08
C ARG A 67 2.54 1.72 -5.23
N THR A 68 2.53 1.00 -4.12
CA THR A 68 1.39 0.88 -3.21
C THR A 68 1.87 0.81 -1.77
N ILE A 69 0.98 1.17 -0.84
CA ILE A 69 1.26 1.07 0.61
C ILE A 69 1.61 -0.38 1.00
N PRO A 70 0.89 -1.44 0.58
CA PRO A 70 1.29 -2.80 0.85
C PRO A 70 2.70 -3.15 0.38
N GLN A 71 3.09 -2.73 -0.82
CA GLN A 71 4.46 -2.93 -1.31
C GLN A 71 5.50 -2.26 -0.41
N GLY A 72 5.21 -1.03 0.05
CA GLY A 72 6.10 -0.32 0.97
C GLY A 72 6.21 -0.99 2.32
N LEU A 73 5.12 -1.52 2.85
CA LEU A 73 5.13 -2.26 4.12
C LEU A 73 5.95 -3.54 4.01
N SER A 74 5.75 -4.34 2.96
CA SER A 74 6.52 -5.56 2.72
C SER A 74 8.02 -5.27 2.53
N ALA A 75 8.34 -4.22 1.75
CA ALA A 75 9.71 -3.75 1.60
C ALA A 75 10.34 -3.35 2.95
N LEU A 76 9.62 -2.55 3.76
CA LEU A 76 10.12 -2.11 5.07
C LEU A 76 10.36 -3.29 6.02
N LEU A 77 9.47 -4.27 6.04
CA LEU A 77 9.58 -5.47 6.88
C LEU A 77 10.74 -6.38 6.48
N SER A 78 11.22 -6.29 5.24
CA SER A 78 12.37 -7.05 4.75
C SER A 78 13.72 -6.35 4.97
N PHE A 79 13.71 -5.12 5.55
CA PHE A 79 14.93 -4.39 5.88
C PHE A 79 15.67 -5.06 7.05
N ASP A 80 16.97 -5.32 6.85
CA ASP A 80 17.88 -5.85 7.86
C ASP A 80 18.97 -4.81 8.17
N PRO A 81 19.04 -4.27 9.40
CA PRO A 81 20.05 -3.28 9.77
C PRO A 81 21.47 -3.80 9.73
N ASP A 82 21.68 -5.11 9.80
CA ASP A 82 22.98 -5.76 9.76
C ASP A 82 23.46 -6.08 8.32
N ALA A 83 22.57 -6.01 7.34
CA ALA A 83 22.90 -6.23 5.93
C ALA A 83 23.43 -4.97 5.25
N SER A 84 24.16 -5.15 4.15
CA SER A 84 24.65 -4.04 3.33
C SER A 84 23.50 -3.30 2.64
N ALA A 85 23.77 -2.06 2.19
CA ALA A 85 22.78 -1.26 1.48
C ALA A 85 22.28 -1.93 0.19
N ASP A 86 23.14 -2.64 -0.52
CA ASP A 86 22.79 -3.30 -1.79
C ASP A 86 21.99 -4.59 -1.54
N GLU A 87 22.31 -5.35 -0.49
CA GLU A 87 21.51 -6.50 -0.05
C GLU A 87 20.11 -6.06 0.37
N ASN A 88 20.01 -4.99 1.18
CA ASN A 88 18.71 -4.42 1.58
C ASN A 88 17.92 -3.93 0.36
N ALA A 89 18.54 -3.21 -0.57
CA ALA A 89 17.87 -2.75 -1.79
C ALA A 89 17.25 -3.93 -2.57
N SER A 90 18.00 -5.01 -2.72
CA SER A 90 17.54 -6.22 -3.41
C SER A 90 16.43 -6.95 -2.66
N ALA A 91 16.58 -7.11 -1.36
CA ALA A 91 15.58 -7.78 -0.50
C ALA A 91 14.25 -6.99 -0.47
N MET A 92 14.33 -5.68 -0.26
CA MET A 92 13.17 -4.77 -0.21
C MET A 92 12.43 -4.74 -1.55
N LEU A 93 13.16 -4.68 -2.68
CA LEU A 93 12.56 -4.72 -4.01
C LEU A 93 11.86 -6.05 -4.26
N SER A 94 12.52 -7.17 -3.96
CA SER A 94 11.94 -8.50 -4.13
C SER A 94 10.68 -8.69 -3.28
N ALA A 95 10.69 -8.22 -2.04
CA ALA A 95 9.51 -8.27 -1.17
C ALA A 95 8.36 -7.46 -1.76
N ALA A 96 8.62 -6.24 -2.24
CA ALA A 96 7.60 -5.40 -2.86
C ALA A 96 7.00 -6.02 -4.13
N GLU A 97 7.80 -6.67 -4.96
CA GLU A 97 7.36 -7.31 -6.22
C GLU A 97 6.44 -8.51 -5.98
N ASN A 98 6.56 -9.18 -4.84
CA ASN A 98 5.72 -10.33 -4.48
C ASN A 98 4.33 -9.94 -3.96
N VAL A 99 4.07 -8.66 -3.73
CA VAL A 99 2.81 -8.17 -3.19
C VAL A 99 1.80 -7.88 -4.30
N ALA A 100 0.64 -8.53 -4.24
CA ALA A 100 -0.56 -8.12 -4.96
C ALA A 100 -1.41 -7.20 -4.07
N THR A 101 -1.81 -6.05 -4.60
CA THR A 101 -2.55 -5.03 -3.85
C THR A 101 -4.00 -4.95 -4.26
N GLY A 102 -4.91 -5.05 -3.28
CA GLY A 102 -6.31 -4.71 -3.42
C GLY A 102 -6.66 -3.40 -2.73
N THR A 103 -7.60 -2.66 -3.30
CA THR A 103 -8.15 -1.47 -2.65
C THR A 103 -9.65 -1.40 -2.83
N VAL A 104 -10.33 -0.91 -1.80
CA VAL A 104 -11.76 -0.61 -1.84
C VAL A 104 -11.96 0.83 -1.39
N THR A 105 -12.62 1.62 -2.22
CA THR A 105 -12.87 3.05 -2.00
C THR A 105 -14.26 3.42 -2.53
N PHE A 106 -14.57 4.71 -2.55
CA PHE A 106 -15.81 5.24 -3.10
C PHE A 106 -15.55 6.18 -4.29
N ALA A 107 -16.54 6.32 -5.16
CA ALA A 107 -16.51 7.27 -6.26
C ALA A 107 -16.80 8.68 -5.77
N ALA A 108 -15.90 9.62 -6.05
CA ALA A 108 -16.06 11.04 -5.68
C ALA A 108 -17.01 11.80 -6.61
N ARG A 109 -17.40 11.22 -7.74
CA ARG A 109 -18.30 11.81 -8.75
C ARG A 109 -18.80 10.75 -9.73
N ASP A 110 -19.86 11.08 -10.45
CA ASP A 110 -20.31 10.25 -11.56
C ASP A 110 -19.24 10.17 -12.65
N SER A 111 -19.03 8.97 -13.17
CA SER A 111 -18.05 8.72 -14.23
C SER A 111 -18.40 7.45 -15.01
N GLU A 112 -17.72 7.28 -16.15
CA GLU A 112 -17.75 6.03 -16.90
C GLU A 112 -16.30 5.60 -17.14
N PHE A 113 -15.93 4.42 -16.66
CA PHE A 113 -14.57 3.90 -16.77
C PHE A 113 -14.58 2.38 -16.90
N GLY A 114 -13.81 1.85 -17.86
CA GLY A 114 -13.65 0.40 -18.04
C GLY A 114 -14.94 -0.35 -18.34
N GLY A 115 -15.95 0.32 -18.92
CA GLY A 115 -17.28 -0.26 -19.18
C GLY A 115 -18.24 -0.23 -17.98
N PHE A 116 -17.82 0.32 -16.83
CA PHE A 116 -18.66 0.55 -15.67
C PHE A 116 -19.26 1.96 -15.73
N LYS A 117 -20.57 2.06 -15.47
CA LYS A 117 -21.24 3.31 -15.13
C LYS A 117 -21.17 3.46 -13.61
N ILE A 118 -20.45 4.46 -13.17
CA ILE A 118 -20.14 4.71 -11.76
C ILE A 118 -20.90 5.95 -11.32
N LYS A 119 -21.63 5.86 -10.22
CA LYS A 119 -22.30 7.00 -9.58
C LYS A 119 -21.48 7.49 -8.39
N GLU A 120 -21.61 8.75 -8.06
CA GLU A 120 -21.05 9.32 -6.84
C GLU A 120 -21.49 8.50 -5.63
N GLY A 121 -20.55 8.13 -4.77
CA GLY A 121 -20.77 7.29 -3.60
C GLY A 121 -20.73 5.77 -3.86
N ASP A 122 -20.71 5.33 -5.11
CA ASP A 122 -20.55 3.89 -5.40
C ASP A 122 -19.23 3.36 -4.83
N THR A 123 -19.29 2.19 -4.23
CA THR A 123 -18.09 1.47 -3.80
C THR A 123 -17.36 0.92 -5.00
N MET A 124 -16.05 1.14 -5.05
CA MET A 124 -15.16 0.67 -6.10
C MET A 124 -14.12 -0.30 -5.54
N GLY A 125 -14.01 -1.49 -6.11
CA GLY A 125 -12.99 -2.48 -5.79
C GLY A 125 -11.96 -2.60 -6.91
N MET A 126 -10.68 -2.49 -6.56
CA MET A 126 -9.56 -2.53 -7.50
C MET A 126 -8.57 -3.63 -7.15
N THR A 127 -8.02 -4.28 -8.19
CA THR A 127 -6.92 -5.25 -8.09
C THR A 127 -5.71 -4.71 -8.82
N ASN A 128 -4.59 -4.53 -8.12
CA ASN A 128 -3.36 -3.94 -8.66
C ASN A 128 -3.60 -2.63 -9.44
N GLY A 129 -4.51 -1.78 -8.93
CA GLY A 129 -4.87 -0.50 -9.52
C GLY A 129 -5.87 -0.56 -10.69
N LYS A 130 -6.37 -1.75 -11.06
CA LYS A 130 -7.40 -1.93 -12.09
C LYS A 130 -8.77 -2.05 -11.44
N LEU A 131 -9.75 -1.27 -11.90
CA LEU A 131 -11.13 -1.35 -11.45
C LEU A 131 -11.77 -2.67 -11.91
N GLU A 132 -12.27 -3.46 -10.96
CA GLU A 132 -12.88 -4.77 -11.22
C GLU A 132 -14.33 -4.88 -10.72
N PHE A 133 -14.67 -4.12 -9.68
CA PHE A 133 -15.98 -4.22 -9.02
C PHE A 133 -16.55 -2.84 -8.70
N VAL A 134 -17.85 -2.66 -8.89
CA VAL A 134 -18.59 -1.42 -8.58
C VAL A 134 -19.96 -1.76 -7.98
N GLY A 135 -20.39 -0.97 -6.99
CA GLY A 135 -21.76 -0.93 -6.50
C GLY A 135 -22.13 -1.88 -5.37
N ASP A 136 -21.16 -2.66 -4.85
CA ASP A 136 -21.39 -3.50 -3.66
C ASP A 136 -21.14 -2.72 -2.34
N THR A 137 -21.45 -3.36 -1.19
CA THR A 137 -20.98 -2.85 0.10
C THR A 137 -19.47 -2.97 0.21
N PRO A 138 -18.78 -2.14 1.03
CA PRO A 138 -17.34 -2.24 1.23
C PRO A 138 -16.86 -3.64 1.62
N VAL A 139 -17.58 -4.31 2.53
CA VAL A 139 -17.27 -5.67 3.00
C VAL A 139 -17.36 -6.69 1.85
N ARG A 140 -18.41 -6.63 1.02
CA ARG A 140 -18.54 -7.53 -0.13
C ARG A 140 -17.51 -7.23 -1.21
N SER A 141 -17.19 -5.95 -1.41
CA SER A 141 -16.20 -5.52 -2.39
C SER A 141 -14.80 -6.02 -2.00
N VAL A 142 -14.37 -5.88 -0.75
CA VAL A 142 -13.05 -6.37 -0.33
C VAL A 142 -12.96 -7.89 -0.38
N TYR A 143 -14.05 -8.60 -0.08
CA TYR A 143 -14.10 -10.05 -0.26
C TYR A 143 -13.89 -10.45 -1.74
N LYS A 144 -14.56 -9.76 -2.69
CA LYS A 144 -14.40 -10.01 -4.12
C LYS A 144 -12.97 -9.71 -4.60
N VAL A 145 -12.41 -8.59 -4.14
CA VAL A 145 -11.03 -8.19 -4.43
C VAL A 145 -10.05 -9.23 -3.89
N ALA A 146 -10.19 -9.65 -2.64
CA ALA A 146 -9.36 -10.71 -2.06
C ALA A 146 -9.43 -12.00 -2.87
N LYS A 147 -10.66 -12.43 -3.22
CA LYS A 147 -10.86 -13.63 -4.03
C LYS A 147 -10.20 -13.55 -5.41
N ALA A 148 -10.19 -12.37 -6.03
CA ALA A 148 -9.56 -12.14 -7.33
C ALA A 148 -8.03 -12.16 -7.26
N LEU A 149 -7.44 -11.71 -6.14
CA LEU A 149 -5.99 -11.65 -5.94
C LEU A 149 -5.39 -12.96 -5.43
N MET A 150 -6.15 -13.72 -4.61
CA MET A 150 -5.67 -15.00 -4.09
C MET A 150 -5.42 -16.02 -5.19
N ASN A 151 -4.34 -16.76 -5.03
CA ASN A 151 -3.97 -17.89 -5.89
C ASN A 151 -3.43 -19.05 -5.04
N LYS A 152 -3.01 -20.14 -5.68
CA LYS A 152 -2.51 -21.35 -5.00
C LYS A 152 -1.21 -21.16 -4.19
N HIS A 153 -0.53 -20.04 -4.37
CA HIS A 153 0.72 -19.70 -3.67
C HIS A 153 0.51 -18.68 -2.57
N THR A 154 -0.70 -18.14 -2.43
CA THR A 154 -1.02 -17.19 -1.36
C THR A 154 -0.83 -17.85 -0.01
N SER A 155 0.00 -17.26 0.82
CA SER A 155 0.33 -17.72 2.18
C SER A 155 0.00 -16.68 3.25
N PHE A 156 -0.03 -15.40 2.88
CA PHE A 156 -0.26 -14.32 3.82
C PHE A 156 -1.14 -13.22 3.22
N ILE A 157 -2.05 -12.69 4.04
CA ILE A 157 -2.93 -11.57 3.68
C ILE A 157 -2.91 -10.55 4.81
N THR A 158 -2.68 -9.29 4.49
CA THR A 158 -2.91 -8.18 5.41
C THR A 158 -4.14 -7.38 4.96
N LEU A 159 -5.14 -7.28 5.82
CA LEU A 159 -6.35 -6.49 5.60
C LEU A 159 -6.30 -5.25 6.49
N ILE A 160 -6.18 -4.07 5.87
CA ILE A 160 -6.10 -2.77 6.54
C ILE A 160 -7.42 -2.04 6.33
N TYR A 161 -8.15 -1.71 7.41
CA TYR A 161 -9.39 -0.96 7.30
C TYR A 161 -9.24 0.50 7.71
N GLY A 162 -10.00 1.37 7.04
CA GLY A 162 -9.95 2.81 7.22
C GLY A 162 -11.04 3.34 8.15
N GLU A 163 -11.04 4.66 8.35
CA GLU A 163 -11.95 5.38 9.25
C GLU A 163 -13.44 5.21 8.91
N GLY A 164 -13.77 4.89 7.65
CA GLY A 164 -15.15 4.67 7.19
C GLY A 164 -15.68 3.25 7.43
N ILE A 165 -14.94 2.39 8.14
CA ILE A 165 -15.30 0.99 8.42
C ILE A 165 -15.32 0.76 9.93
N THR A 166 -16.41 0.19 10.43
CA THR A 166 -16.49 -0.21 11.84
C THR A 166 -15.69 -1.49 12.10
N GLU A 167 -15.34 -1.73 13.36
CA GLU A 167 -14.63 -2.95 13.76
C GLU A 167 -15.46 -4.21 13.44
N GLU A 168 -16.80 -4.15 13.57
CA GLU A 168 -17.69 -5.23 13.21
C GLU A 168 -17.64 -5.55 11.72
N GLU A 169 -17.67 -4.53 10.86
CA GLU A 169 -17.55 -4.68 9.40
C GLU A 169 -16.16 -5.23 9.01
N ALA A 170 -15.10 -4.77 9.67
CA ALA A 170 -13.75 -5.28 9.45
C ALA A 170 -13.62 -6.76 9.83
N ASN A 171 -14.20 -7.16 10.96
CA ASN A 171 -14.23 -8.56 11.40
C ASN A 171 -15.10 -9.44 10.49
N GLU A 172 -16.22 -8.92 9.97
CA GLU A 172 -17.03 -9.64 8.98
C GLU A 172 -16.25 -9.86 7.68
N ALA A 173 -15.54 -8.84 7.19
CA ALA A 173 -14.66 -8.97 6.01
C ALA A 173 -13.57 -10.03 6.24
N LEU A 174 -12.90 -9.98 7.39
CA LEU A 174 -11.90 -10.96 7.80
C LEU A 174 -12.48 -12.38 7.78
N ARG A 175 -13.66 -12.58 8.37
CA ARG A 175 -14.34 -13.88 8.43
C ARG A 175 -14.63 -14.42 7.03
N LEU A 176 -15.15 -13.59 6.13
CA LEU A 176 -15.45 -13.99 4.74
C LEU A 176 -14.19 -14.37 3.98
N ILE A 177 -13.12 -13.58 4.11
CA ILE A 177 -11.84 -13.84 3.46
C ILE A 177 -11.20 -15.12 4.00
N LYS A 178 -11.19 -15.31 5.33
CA LYS A 178 -10.65 -16.50 5.99
C LYS A 178 -11.36 -17.78 5.55
N ASN A 179 -12.68 -17.75 5.49
CA ASN A 179 -13.48 -18.90 5.02
C ASN A 179 -13.16 -19.26 3.56
N LYS A 180 -12.78 -18.27 2.74
CA LYS A 180 -12.41 -18.49 1.33
C LYS A 180 -10.96 -18.95 1.18
N ALA A 181 -10.05 -18.39 1.96
CA ALA A 181 -8.63 -18.69 1.90
C ALA A 181 -8.29 -20.08 2.45
N GLY A 182 -9.01 -20.52 3.48
CA GLY A 182 -8.75 -21.78 4.18
C GLY A 182 -7.64 -21.66 5.24
N ASP A 183 -7.37 -22.77 5.92
CA ASP A 183 -6.46 -22.80 7.10
C ASP A 183 -4.97 -22.62 6.76
N GLY A 184 -4.60 -22.72 5.49
CA GLY A 184 -3.21 -22.57 5.04
C GLY A 184 -2.77 -21.14 4.77
N VAL A 185 -3.64 -20.14 4.98
CA VAL A 185 -3.35 -18.73 4.75
C VAL A 185 -3.49 -17.95 6.05
N ASP A 186 -2.41 -17.30 6.44
CA ASP A 186 -2.42 -16.39 7.59
C ASP A 186 -3.01 -15.04 7.19
N ILE A 187 -3.94 -14.52 8.01
CA ILE A 187 -4.60 -13.24 7.74
C ILE A 187 -4.45 -12.33 8.95
N ASN A 188 -3.84 -11.16 8.71
CA ASN A 188 -3.69 -10.10 9.70
C ASN A 188 -4.71 -8.98 9.43
N LEU A 189 -5.47 -8.58 10.46
CA LEU A 189 -6.39 -7.45 10.41
C LEU A 189 -5.78 -6.26 11.14
N VAL A 190 -5.67 -5.12 10.46
CA VAL A 190 -5.04 -3.91 10.98
C VAL A 190 -6.02 -2.73 10.87
N ASN A 191 -6.17 -1.97 11.97
CA ASN A 191 -6.82 -0.66 11.91
C ASN A 191 -5.80 0.36 11.38
N GLY A 192 -5.95 0.76 10.12
CA GLY A 192 -5.09 1.76 9.51
C GLY A 192 -5.56 3.19 9.74
N GLY A 193 -6.84 3.39 10.03
CA GLY A 193 -7.46 4.71 10.21
C GLY A 193 -7.31 5.64 8.99
N GLN A 194 -6.97 5.10 7.83
CA GLN A 194 -6.76 5.88 6.62
C GLN A 194 -8.08 6.45 6.11
N PRO A 195 -8.09 7.71 5.62
CA PRO A 195 -9.22 8.28 4.91
C PRO A 195 -9.36 7.68 3.51
N VAL A 196 -10.51 7.89 2.86
CA VAL A 196 -10.80 7.58 1.45
C VAL A 196 -10.86 6.09 1.12
N TYR A 197 -9.92 5.27 1.60
CA TYR A 197 -9.96 3.83 1.39
C TYR A 197 -10.66 3.14 2.54
N TYR A 198 -11.77 2.46 2.23
CA TYR A 198 -12.44 1.56 3.16
C TYR A 198 -11.53 0.40 3.55
N PHE A 199 -10.88 -0.20 2.55
CA PHE A 199 -9.92 -1.28 2.75
C PHE A 199 -8.72 -1.15 1.82
N ILE A 200 -7.56 -1.51 2.36
CA ILE A 200 -6.33 -1.78 1.61
C ILE A 200 -5.93 -3.22 1.92
N LEU A 201 -5.62 -3.99 0.89
CA LEU A 201 -5.34 -5.42 0.99
C LEU A 201 -3.98 -5.72 0.39
N SER A 202 -3.12 -6.42 1.17
CA SER A 202 -1.91 -7.09 0.70
C SER A 202 -2.18 -8.58 0.57
N VAL A 203 -1.78 -9.17 -0.54
CA VAL A 203 -1.84 -10.62 -0.77
C VAL A 203 -0.47 -11.10 -1.22
N GLU A 204 0.11 -12.04 -0.46
CA GLU A 204 1.47 -12.57 -0.63
C GLU A 204 1.50 -14.09 -0.67
#